data_42f739dbfc2e68e23be5ac93f189ce2a
#
_entry.id   42f739dbfc2e68e23be5ac93f189ce2a
#
_cell.length_a   1.000
_cell.length_b   1.000
_cell.length_c   1.000
_cell.angle_alpha   90.00
_cell.angle_beta   90.00
_cell.angle_gamma   90.00
#
_symmetry.space_group_name_H-M   'P 1'
#
loop_
_entity.id
_entity.type
_entity.pdbx_description
1 polymer ?
#
loop_
_entity_poly.entity_id
_entity_poly.type
_entity_poly.pdbx_seq_one_letter_code
_entity_poly.pdbx_strand_id
1 'polypeptide(L)'
;GSVFDNITLYNDYPKEKVKDILKKVGLEKFIPEMDNPDFVGENGINLSGGEKQRISIARALIRETDILVADEILSNLDNETALKIERELLNLNEITLIAVTHRLFEETLTDFDEIIVINEGNIVETGTFKDLIDLKGLFYKIYNLSENSKIPSK
;
A
#
# COMPACT_ATOMS: atom_id res chain seq x y z
N GLY A 1 -6.32 14.90 -17.59
CA GLY A 1 -7.26 13.79 -17.74
C GLY A 1 -8.05 13.50 -16.48
N SER A 2 -9.13 12.73 -16.60
CA SER A 2 -9.99 12.34 -15.48
C SER A 2 -9.31 11.36 -14.52
N VAL A 3 -9.94 11.10 -13.36
CA VAL A 3 -9.51 10.03 -12.44
C VAL A 3 -9.57 8.68 -13.14
N PHE A 4 -10.64 8.44 -13.93
CA PHE A 4 -10.80 7.23 -14.73
C PHE A 4 -9.61 7.02 -15.68
N ASP A 5 -9.27 8.03 -16.49
CA ASP A 5 -8.14 7.97 -17.43
C ASP A 5 -6.81 7.71 -16.72
N ASN A 6 -6.61 8.33 -15.55
CA ASN A 6 -5.41 8.18 -14.76
C ASN A 6 -5.25 6.77 -14.18
N ILE A 7 -6.34 6.11 -13.83
CA ILE A 7 -6.30 4.73 -13.31
C ILE A 7 -6.17 3.74 -14.46
N THR A 8 -6.95 3.90 -15.53
CA THR A 8 -7.02 2.95 -16.65
C THR A 8 -5.89 3.13 -17.66
N LEU A 9 -5.19 4.26 -17.62
CA LEU A 9 -4.19 4.67 -18.64
C LEU A 9 -4.77 4.62 -20.06
N TYR A 10 -6.01 5.13 -20.19
CA TYR A 10 -6.78 5.19 -21.42
C TYR A 10 -7.13 3.81 -22.03
N ASN A 11 -6.99 2.71 -21.25
CA ASN A 11 -7.51 1.42 -21.66
C ASN A 11 -8.99 1.28 -21.31
N ASP A 12 -9.68 0.41 -22.02
CA ASP A 12 -11.09 0.15 -21.83
C ASP A 12 -11.31 -0.80 -20.63
N TYR A 13 -11.89 -0.27 -19.56
CA TYR A 13 -12.27 -1.01 -18.36
C TYR A 13 -13.70 -0.67 -17.95
N PRO A 14 -14.46 -1.65 -17.40
CA PRO A 14 -15.79 -1.38 -16.85
C PRO A 14 -15.73 -0.31 -15.75
N LYS A 15 -16.62 0.68 -15.81
CA LYS A 15 -16.68 1.75 -14.78
C LYS A 15 -16.87 1.22 -13.37
N GLU A 16 -17.66 0.16 -13.22
CA GLU A 16 -17.88 -0.47 -11.91
C GLU A 16 -16.59 -1.02 -11.31
N LYS A 17 -15.72 -1.63 -12.14
CA LYS A 17 -14.40 -2.08 -11.69
C LYS A 17 -13.54 -0.93 -11.16
N VAL A 18 -13.53 0.21 -11.84
CA VAL A 18 -12.81 1.41 -11.37
C VAL A 18 -13.40 1.93 -10.06
N LYS A 19 -14.73 1.96 -9.92
CA LYS A 19 -15.39 2.36 -8.67
C LYS A 19 -15.01 1.47 -7.49
N ASP A 20 -14.97 0.15 -7.71
CA ASP A 20 -14.60 -0.79 -6.66
C ASP A 20 -13.14 -0.64 -6.23
N ILE A 21 -12.25 -0.39 -7.18
CA ILE A 21 -10.85 -0.10 -6.89
C ILE A 21 -10.73 1.23 -6.13
N LEU A 22 -11.45 2.28 -6.52
CA LEU A 22 -11.46 3.55 -5.80
C LEU A 22 -11.88 3.39 -4.34
N LYS A 23 -12.85 2.53 -4.03
CA LYS A 23 -13.24 2.20 -2.65
C LYS A 23 -12.12 1.48 -1.90
N LYS A 24 -11.49 0.47 -2.53
CA LYS A 24 -10.36 -0.28 -1.93
C LYS A 24 -9.20 0.63 -1.53
N VAL A 25 -8.88 1.61 -2.34
CA VAL A 25 -7.78 2.54 -2.05
C VAL A 25 -8.22 3.79 -1.25
N GLY A 26 -9.45 3.84 -0.73
CA GLY A 26 -9.96 4.95 0.08
C GLY A 26 -10.11 6.26 -0.69
N LEU A 27 -10.48 6.16 -1.97
CA LEU A 27 -10.77 7.30 -2.86
C LEU A 27 -12.22 7.33 -3.33
N GLU A 28 -13.15 6.76 -2.58
CA GLU A 28 -14.59 6.71 -2.90
C GLU A 28 -15.18 8.10 -3.15
N LYS A 29 -14.64 9.14 -2.51
CA LYS A 29 -15.05 10.54 -2.73
C LYS A 29 -14.81 11.03 -4.16
N PHE A 30 -13.97 10.35 -4.95
CA PHE A 30 -13.69 10.69 -6.34
C PHE A 30 -14.69 10.08 -7.33
N ILE A 31 -15.52 9.13 -6.88
CA ILE A 31 -16.47 8.42 -7.75
C ILE A 31 -17.42 9.38 -8.49
N PRO A 32 -18.02 10.41 -7.87
CA PRO A 32 -18.91 11.34 -8.57
C PRO A 32 -18.23 12.10 -9.70
N GLU A 33 -16.95 12.40 -9.56
CA GLU A 33 -16.14 13.22 -10.47
C GLU A 33 -15.15 12.38 -11.31
N MET A 34 -15.26 11.05 -11.27
CA MET A 34 -14.22 10.19 -11.86
C MET A 34 -14.06 10.36 -13.38
N ASP A 35 -15.10 10.77 -14.07
CA ASP A 35 -15.10 11.02 -15.53
C ASP A 35 -14.76 12.47 -15.88
N ASN A 36 -14.68 13.39 -14.91
CA ASN A 36 -14.40 14.79 -15.14
C ASN A 36 -12.94 15.00 -15.57
N PRO A 37 -12.66 15.45 -16.82
CA PRO A 37 -11.29 15.57 -17.33
C PRO A 37 -10.47 16.64 -16.62
N ASP A 38 -11.10 17.58 -15.94
CA ASP A 38 -10.44 18.71 -15.27
C ASP A 38 -10.22 18.44 -13.77
N PHE A 39 -10.79 17.36 -13.24
CA PHE A 39 -10.76 17.06 -11.79
C PHE A 39 -9.33 16.90 -11.26
N VAL A 40 -8.50 16.13 -11.96
CA VAL A 40 -7.11 15.86 -11.54
C VAL A 40 -6.21 17.08 -11.77
N GLY A 41 -6.51 17.89 -12.77
CA GLY A 41 -5.71 19.03 -13.19
C GLY A 41 -4.43 18.62 -13.94
N GLU A 42 -3.69 19.63 -14.40
CA GLU A 42 -2.40 19.41 -15.06
C GLU A 42 -1.36 18.91 -14.04
N ASN A 43 -0.66 17.83 -14.38
CA ASN A 43 0.30 17.16 -13.49
C ASN A 43 -0.26 16.77 -12.09
N GLY A 44 -1.59 16.62 -11.99
CA GLY A 44 -2.25 16.26 -10.74
C GLY A 44 -2.22 17.37 -9.69
N ILE A 45 -2.20 18.65 -10.09
CA ILE A 45 -2.10 19.80 -9.18
C ILE A 45 -3.24 19.84 -8.15
N ASN A 46 -4.40 19.30 -8.51
CA ASN A 46 -5.59 19.30 -7.64
C ASN A 46 -5.58 18.14 -6.61
N LEU A 47 -4.56 17.27 -6.63
CA LEU A 47 -4.45 16.11 -5.76
C LEU A 47 -3.36 16.28 -4.72
N SER A 48 -3.64 15.89 -3.48
CA SER A 48 -2.63 15.74 -2.43
C SER A 48 -1.64 14.62 -2.77
N GLY A 49 -0.48 14.62 -2.12
CA GLY A 49 0.53 13.55 -2.27
C GLY A 49 -0.03 12.16 -2.00
N GLY A 50 -0.81 12.00 -0.92
CA GLY A 50 -1.44 10.73 -0.59
C GLY A 50 -2.52 10.30 -1.60
N GLU A 51 -3.27 11.23 -2.22
CA GLU A 51 -4.22 10.90 -3.27
C GLU A 51 -3.53 10.45 -4.55
N LYS A 52 -2.43 11.10 -4.94
CA LYS A 52 -1.58 10.67 -6.07
C LYS A 52 -1.05 9.25 -5.86
N GLN A 53 -0.59 8.98 -4.64
CA GLN A 53 -0.07 7.65 -4.27
C GLN A 53 -1.17 6.58 -4.35
N ARG A 54 -2.38 6.85 -3.83
CA ARG A 54 -3.52 5.93 -3.93
C ARG A 54 -4.00 5.71 -5.36
N ILE A 55 -3.94 6.73 -6.23
CA ILE A 55 -4.18 6.54 -7.67
C ILE A 55 -3.13 5.61 -8.29
N SER A 56 -1.87 5.70 -7.87
CA SER A 56 -0.82 4.79 -8.35
C SER A 56 -1.07 3.34 -7.91
N ILE A 57 -1.55 3.13 -6.69
CA ILE A 57 -1.98 1.82 -6.20
C ILE A 57 -3.17 1.32 -7.04
N ALA A 58 -4.17 2.18 -7.29
CA ALA A 58 -5.33 1.85 -8.12
C ALA A 58 -4.93 1.41 -9.54
N ARG A 59 -3.92 2.05 -10.14
CA ARG A 59 -3.35 1.66 -11.44
C ARG A 59 -2.75 0.25 -11.43
N ALA A 60 -2.12 -0.15 -10.35
CA ALA A 60 -1.57 -1.49 -10.21
C ALA A 60 -2.69 -2.53 -10.07
N LEU A 61 -3.67 -2.24 -9.20
CA LEU A 61 -4.77 -3.16 -8.91
C LEU A 61 -5.68 -3.43 -10.10
N ILE A 62 -5.93 -2.41 -10.97
CA ILE A 62 -6.83 -2.61 -12.12
C ILE A 62 -6.30 -3.61 -13.13
N ARG A 63 -4.99 -3.82 -13.16
CA ARG A 63 -4.31 -4.71 -14.12
C ARG A 63 -4.42 -6.19 -13.77
N GLU A 64 -4.80 -6.54 -12.54
CA GLU A 64 -4.97 -7.93 -12.08
C GLU A 64 -3.74 -8.80 -12.43
N THR A 65 -2.56 -8.35 -12.03
CA THR A 65 -1.30 -9.06 -12.26
C THR A 65 -1.08 -10.15 -11.22
N ASP A 66 -0.42 -11.25 -11.60
CA ASP A 66 -0.09 -12.35 -10.68
C ASP A 66 0.91 -11.94 -9.59
N ILE A 67 1.71 -10.89 -9.85
CA ILE A 67 2.70 -10.35 -8.91
C ILE A 67 2.51 -8.85 -8.77
N LEU A 68 2.42 -8.37 -7.54
CA LEU A 68 2.39 -6.96 -7.18
C LEU A 68 3.61 -6.62 -6.33
N VAL A 69 4.46 -5.72 -6.83
CA VAL A 69 5.58 -5.18 -6.06
C VAL A 69 5.21 -3.81 -5.50
N ALA A 70 5.27 -3.69 -4.20
CA ALA A 70 4.89 -2.51 -3.42
C ALA A 70 6.12 -1.96 -2.69
N ASP A 71 6.84 -1.03 -3.34
CA ASP A 71 8.05 -0.41 -2.77
C ASP A 71 7.67 0.92 -2.09
N GLU A 72 7.66 0.91 -0.76
CA GLU A 72 7.30 2.06 0.11
C GLU A 72 6.00 2.79 -0.29
N ILE A 73 5.06 2.09 -0.93
CA ILE A 73 3.84 2.69 -1.50
C ILE A 73 2.89 3.31 -0.46
N LEU A 74 3.14 3.12 0.82
CA LEU A 74 2.33 3.66 1.93
C LEU A 74 3.02 4.80 2.68
N SER A 75 4.24 5.20 2.27
CA SER A 75 5.10 6.12 3.03
C SER A 75 4.50 7.51 3.28
N ASN A 76 3.74 8.05 2.32
CA ASN A 76 3.14 9.39 2.39
C ASN A 76 1.69 9.40 2.90
N LEU A 77 1.20 8.29 3.47
CA LEU A 77 -0.14 8.16 4.02
C LEU A 77 -0.11 8.30 5.54
N ASP A 78 -1.22 8.75 6.12
CA ASP A 78 -1.41 8.61 7.56
C ASP A 78 -1.54 7.13 7.96
N ASN A 79 -1.32 6.81 9.23
CA ASN A 79 -1.25 5.42 9.68
C ASN A 79 -2.58 4.66 9.50
N GLU A 80 -3.72 5.30 9.70
CA GLU A 80 -5.03 4.67 9.55
C GLU A 80 -5.29 4.29 8.08
N THR A 81 -5.05 5.23 7.17
CA THR A 81 -5.18 4.99 5.72
C THR A 81 -4.18 3.94 5.23
N ALA A 82 -2.93 4.00 5.70
CA ALA A 82 -1.89 3.05 5.32
C ALA A 82 -2.27 1.63 5.75
N LEU A 83 -2.69 1.44 7.01
CA LEU A 83 -3.11 0.15 7.54
C LEU A 83 -4.33 -0.42 6.79
N LYS A 84 -5.31 0.44 6.47
CA LYS A 84 -6.48 0.03 5.68
C LYS A 84 -6.08 -0.49 4.30
N ILE A 85 -5.21 0.23 3.60
CA ILE A 85 -4.77 -0.17 2.26
C ILE A 85 -3.91 -1.43 2.32
N GLU A 86 -3.02 -1.55 3.31
CA GLU A 86 -2.20 -2.75 3.48
C GLU A 86 -3.06 -4.00 3.69
N ARG A 87 -4.10 -3.92 4.52
CA ARG A 87 -5.08 -5.01 4.68
C ARG A 87 -5.81 -5.33 3.37
N GLU A 88 -6.22 -4.33 2.60
CA GLU A 88 -6.84 -4.57 1.28
C GLU A 88 -5.88 -5.27 0.31
N LEU A 89 -4.58 -4.92 0.34
CA LEU A 89 -3.57 -5.58 -0.50
C LEU A 89 -3.33 -7.03 -0.06
N LEU A 90 -3.25 -7.30 1.24
CA LEU A 90 -3.08 -8.64 1.79
C LEU A 90 -4.29 -9.55 1.54
N ASN A 91 -5.49 -8.97 1.44
CA ASN A 91 -6.71 -9.70 1.12
C ASN A 91 -6.91 -9.96 -0.39
N LEU A 92 -5.96 -9.56 -1.25
CA LEU A 92 -6.02 -9.88 -2.67
C LEU A 92 -5.73 -11.38 -2.86
N ASN A 93 -6.71 -12.12 -3.35
CA ASN A 93 -6.56 -13.53 -3.65
C ASN A 93 -5.77 -13.74 -4.94
N GLU A 94 -5.05 -14.85 -5.02
CA GLU A 94 -4.39 -15.35 -6.24
C GLU A 94 -3.24 -14.46 -6.76
N ILE A 95 -2.68 -13.58 -5.91
CA ILE A 95 -1.50 -12.79 -6.29
C ILE A 95 -0.33 -13.01 -5.31
N THR A 96 0.88 -12.84 -5.79
CA THR A 96 2.07 -12.70 -4.93
C THR A 96 2.31 -11.23 -4.63
N LEU A 97 2.16 -10.82 -3.36
CA LEU A 97 2.48 -9.48 -2.90
C LEU A 97 3.92 -9.45 -2.37
N ILE A 98 4.76 -8.62 -2.96
CA ILE A 98 6.11 -8.31 -2.44
C ILE A 98 6.08 -6.87 -1.93
N ALA A 99 6.08 -6.69 -0.61
CA ALA A 99 6.05 -5.37 0.02
C ALA A 99 7.42 -5.00 0.60
N VAL A 100 7.95 -3.84 0.20
CA VAL A 100 9.11 -3.22 0.84
C VAL A 100 8.60 -2.08 1.70
N THR A 101 8.83 -2.15 3.01
CA THR A 101 8.32 -1.17 3.96
C THR A 101 9.25 -0.97 5.14
N HIS A 102 9.23 0.21 5.69
CA HIS A 102 9.79 0.52 7.02
C HIS A 102 8.68 0.74 8.07
N ARG A 103 7.40 0.64 7.66
CA ARG A 103 6.25 0.70 8.57
C ARG A 103 5.92 -0.72 9.03
N LEU A 104 5.90 -0.93 10.31
CA LEU A 104 5.68 -2.23 10.93
C LEU A 104 4.38 -2.16 11.74
N PHE A 105 3.27 -2.55 11.11
CA PHE A 105 1.97 -2.69 11.78
C PHE A 105 1.81 -4.13 12.23
N GLU A 106 1.74 -4.36 13.55
CA GLU A 106 1.56 -5.71 14.09
C GLU A 106 0.34 -6.41 13.49
N GLU A 107 -0.73 -5.63 13.27
CA GLU A 107 -2.00 -6.11 12.74
C GLU A 107 -1.92 -6.71 11.34
N THR A 108 -0.91 -6.35 10.54
CA THR A 108 -0.70 -6.86 9.18
C THR A 108 0.53 -7.74 9.05
N LEU A 109 1.54 -7.57 9.92
CA LEU A 109 2.75 -8.38 9.89
C LEU A 109 2.49 -9.87 10.11
N THR A 110 1.43 -10.22 10.84
CA THR A 110 1.00 -11.61 11.07
C THR A 110 0.36 -12.24 9.85
N ASP A 111 -0.08 -11.45 8.87
CA ASP A 111 -0.76 -11.91 7.66
C ASP A 111 0.19 -12.13 6.48
N PHE A 112 1.47 -11.72 6.60
CA PHE A 112 2.50 -12.06 5.63
C PHE A 112 2.99 -13.50 5.81
N ASP A 113 3.09 -14.24 4.70
CA ASP A 113 3.61 -15.61 4.70
C ASP A 113 5.08 -15.67 5.12
N GLU A 114 5.87 -14.67 4.69
CA GLU A 114 7.28 -14.58 4.99
C GLU A 114 7.74 -13.11 5.09
N ILE A 115 8.60 -12.84 6.06
CA ILE A 115 9.30 -11.56 6.23
C ILE A 115 10.77 -11.80 5.97
N ILE A 116 11.38 -10.98 5.11
CA ILE A 116 12.80 -11.02 4.75
C ILE A 116 13.47 -9.75 5.28
N VAL A 117 14.48 -9.93 6.11
CA VAL A 117 15.27 -8.81 6.66
C VAL A 117 16.57 -8.68 5.89
N ILE A 118 16.78 -7.50 5.31
CA ILE A 118 17.98 -7.18 4.54
C ILE A 118 18.85 -6.19 5.33
N ASN A 119 20.14 -6.51 5.45
CA ASN A 119 21.12 -5.62 6.05
C ASN A 119 22.40 -5.60 5.20
N GLU A 120 22.90 -4.41 4.86
CA GLU A 120 24.08 -4.22 4.03
C GLU A 120 24.06 -5.05 2.73
N GLY A 121 22.89 -5.14 2.09
CA GLY A 121 22.71 -5.86 0.83
C GLY A 121 22.61 -7.40 0.98
N ASN A 122 22.61 -7.93 2.19
CA ASN A 122 22.50 -9.37 2.45
C ASN A 122 21.19 -9.69 3.20
N ILE A 123 20.60 -10.84 2.89
CA ILE A 123 19.51 -11.40 3.69
C ILE A 123 20.13 -11.94 4.99
N VAL A 124 19.67 -11.39 6.12
CA VAL A 124 20.20 -11.74 7.45
C VAL A 124 19.22 -12.55 8.29
N GLU A 125 17.92 -12.37 8.07
CA GLU A 125 16.86 -13.13 8.74
C GLU A 125 15.71 -13.35 7.77
N THR A 126 15.05 -14.49 7.89
CA THR A 126 13.79 -14.78 7.17
C THR A 126 12.89 -15.65 8.04
N GLY A 127 11.57 -15.48 7.91
CA GLY A 127 10.58 -16.26 8.65
C GLY A 127 9.25 -15.55 8.79
N THR A 128 8.33 -16.17 9.50
CA THR A 128 7.07 -15.52 9.87
C THR A 128 7.31 -14.43 10.92
N PHE A 129 6.33 -13.54 11.12
CA PHE A 129 6.41 -12.54 12.18
C PHE A 129 6.74 -13.18 13.54
N LYS A 130 6.07 -14.28 13.88
CA LYS A 130 6.29 -15.01 15.12
C LYS A 130 7.72 -15.55 15.24
N ASP A 131 8.23 -16.19 14.19
CA ASP A 131 9.59 -16.76 14.19
C ASP A 131 10.64 -15.67 14.46
N LEU A 132 10.48 -14.51 13.80
CA LEU A 132 11.42 -13.39 13.94
C LEU A 132 11.33 -12.69 15.30
N ILE A 133 10.14 -12.61 15.89
CA ILE A 133 9.98 -12.11 17.27
C ILE A 133 10.63 -13.07 18.27
N ASP A 134 10.45 -14.39 18.12
CA ASP A 134 11.01 -15.40 19.02
C ASP A 134 12.55 -15.49 18.86
N LEU A 135 13.09 -15.26 17.68
CA LEU A 135 14.53 -15.21 17.38
C LEU A 135 15.25 -14.06 18.11
N LYS A 136 14.56 -12.96 18.41
CA LYS A 136 15.11 -11.75 19.07
C LYS A 136 16.32 -11.15 18.33
N GLY A 137 16.36 -11.28 17.02
CA GLY A 137 17.41 -10.81 16.15
C GLY A 137 17.31 -9.35 15.75
N LEU A 138 17.71 -9.03 14.52
CA LEU A 138 17.66 -7.66 13.97
C LEU A 138 16.22 -7.19 13.78
N PHE A 139 15.35 -8.04 13.22
CA PHE A 139 13.93 -7.73 13.05
C PHE A 139 13.29 -7.29 14.38
N TYR A 140 13.47 -8.08 15.44
CA TYR A 140 12.94 -7.78 16.76
C TYR A 140 13.38 -6.40 17.28
N LYS A 141 14.65 -6.03 17.05
CA LYS A 141 15.18 -4.72 17.45
C LYS A 141 14.51 -3.59 16.67
N ILE A 142 14.36 -3.74 15.34
CA ILE A 142 13.72 -2.74 14.47
C ILE A 142 12.25 -2.59 14.86
N TYR A 143 11.53 -3.69 15.06
CA TYR A 143 10.13 -3.71 15.45
C TYR A 143 9.91 -2.97 16.77
N ASN A 144 10.68 -3.29 17.82
CA ASN A 144 10.56 -2.62 19.12
C ASN A 144 10.91 -1.12 19.05
N LEU A 145 11.84 -0.71 18.23
CA LEU A 145 12.14 0.72 18.02
C LEU A 145 10.96 1.43 17.36
N SER A 146 10.29 0.81 16.41
CA SER A 146 9.11 1.37 15.77
C SER A 146 7.94 1.51 16.73
N GLU A 147 7.69 0.53 17.59
CA GLU A 147 6.64 0.57 18.62
C GLU A 147 6.91 1.63 19.69
N ASN A 148 8.15 1.75 20.15
CA ASN A 148 8.52 2.77 21.14
C ASN A 148 8.39 4.21 20.59
N SER A 149 8.54 4.40 19.28
CA SER A 149 8.34 5.70 18.64
C SER A 149 6.87 6.11 18.49
N LYS A 150 5.94 5.16 18.67
CA LYS A 150 4.48 5.43 18.67
C LYS A 150 3.95 5.91 20.02
N ILE A 151 4.75 5.81 21.11
CA ILE A 151 4.35 6.29 22.43
C ILE A 151 4.61 7.80 22.49
N PRO A 152 3.57 8.66 22.63
CA PRO A 152 3.80 10.10 22.77
C PRO A 152 4.60 10.36 24.03
N SER A 153 5.69 11.12 23.90
CA SER A 153 6.42 11.65 25.07
C SER A 153 5.43 12.44 25.93
N LYS A 154 5.27 12.03 27.18
CA LYS A 154 4.44 12.73 28.19
C LYS A 154 4.99 14.10 28.49
#